data_d74d95f1abc12c64352d2ec1ac82ff3b
#
_entry.id   d74d95f1abc12c64352d2ec1ac82ff3b
#
_cell.length_a   1.000
_cell.length_b   1.000
_cell.length_c   1.000
_cell.angle_alpha   90.00
_cell.angle_beta   90.00
_cell.angle_gamma   90.00
#
_symmetry.space_group_name_H-M   'P 1'
#
loop_
_entity.id
_entity.type
_entity.pdbx_description
1 polymer ?
#
loop_
_entity_poly.entity_id
_entity_poly.type
_entity_poly.pdbx_seq_one_letter_code
_entity_poly.pdbx_strand_id
1 'polypeptide(L)'
;EYGKMPITENTLPYMVNIIKMSAEGKFVFNYGAPVLIVLASQANYANNFADVSCAMQNMMLACNELDLGSCWVNQIRHLQDNERIQAKMRELGLKDGEKVYASLAFGYPDLPNGLNRRELEAKGYPVTYID
;
A
#
# COMPACT_ATOMS: atom_id res chain seq x y z
N GLU A 1 -13.45 9.41 -0.68
CA GLU A 1 -13.59 9.57 -2.12
C GLU A 1 -14.02 8.28 -2.84
N TYR A 2 -13.49 7.10 -2.49
CA TYR A 2 -13.93 5.83 -3.10
C TYR A 2 -15.46 5.65 -3.09
N GLY A 3 -16.14 5.98 -1.99
CA GLY A 3 -17.59 5.83 -1.89
C GLY A 3 -18.42 6.68 -2.87
N LYS A 4 -17.77 7.59 -3.61
CA LYS A 4 -18.40 8.41 -4.66
C LYS A 4 -18.12 7.89 -6.07
N MET A 5 -17.30 6.86 -6.21
CA MET A 5 -16.95 6.32 -7.53
C MET A 5 -18.12 5.52 -8.12
N PRO A 6 -18.40 5.65 -9.44
CA PRO A 6 -19.42 4.86 -10.07
C PRO A 6 -19.01 3.39 -10.16
N ILE A 7 -19.95 2.49 -9.90
CA ILE A 7 -19.77 1.06 -10.14
C ILE A 7 -20.33 0.75 -11.53
N THR A 8 -19.50 0.20 -12.38
CA THR A 8 -19.85 -0.22 -13.75
C THR A 8 -19.62 -1.73 -13.89
N GLU A 9 -20.05 -2.31 -14.99
CA GLU A 9 -19.81 -3.72 -15.34
C GLU A 9 -18.32 -4.08 -15.42
N ASN A 10 -17.45 -3.09 -15.70
CA ASN A 10 -16.00 -3.26 -15.78
C ASN A 10 -15.29 -3.01 -14.44
N THR A 11 -16.03 -2.69 -13.37
CA THR A 11 -15.44 -2.46 -12.06
C THR A 11 -15.00 -3.79 -11.45
N LEU A 12 -13.72 -3.91 -11.13
CA LEU A 12 -13.15 -5.13 -10.54
C LEU A 12 -13.87 -5.50 -9.23
N PRO A 13 -14.16 -6.77 -8.97
CA PRO A 13 -14.96 -7.20 -7.81
C PRO A 13 -14.45 -6.67 -6.46
N TYR A 14 -13.14 -6.62 -6.26
CA TYR A 14 -12.56 -6.09 -5.03
C TYR A 14 -12.81 -4.58 -4.89
N MET A 15 -12.82 -3.82 -6.00
CA MET A 15 -13.11 -2.38 -6.00
C MET A 15 -14.58 -2.11 -5.66
N VAL A 16 -15.50 -2.94 -6.14
CA VAL A 16 -16.92 -2.85 -5.78
C VAL A 16 -17.10 -2.89 -4.26
N ASN A 17 -16.40 -3.81 -3.58
CA ASN A 17 -16.42 -3.91 -2.13
C ASN A 17 -15.86 -2.64 -1.45
N ILE A 18 -14.71 -2.15 -1.91
CA ILE A 18 -14.10 -0.92 -1.38
C ILE A 18 -15.04 0.28 -1.53
N ILE A 19 -15.68 0.43 -2.69
CA ILE A 19 -16.61 1.52 -2.97
C ILE A 19 -17.82 1.45 -2.02
N LYS A 20 -18.44 0.27 -1.88
CA LYS A 20 -19.58 0.07 -1.00
C LYS A 20 -19.24 0.35 0.47
N MET A 21 -18.17 -0.25 0.98
CA MET A 21 -17.71 -0.03 2.36
C MET A 21 -17.35 1.43 2.62
N SER A 22 -16.77 2.11 1.61
CA SER A 22 -16.43 3.54 1.73
C SER A 22 -17.67 4.42 1.76
N ALA A 23 -18.71 4.09 0.97
CA ALA A 23 -19.99 4.81 0.98
C ALA A 23 -20.69 4.68 2.34
N GLU A 24 -20.55 3.54 2.99
CA GLU A 24 -21.07 3.26 4.34
C GLU A 24 -20.19 3.79 5.48
N GLY A 25 -19.04 4.40 5.17
CA GLY A 25 -18.08 4.87 6.18
C GLY A 25 -17.35 3.76 6.94
N LYS A 26 -17.41 2.53 6.44
CA LYS A 26 -16.83 1.34 7.09
C LYS A 26 -15.43 0.95 6.56
N PHE A 27 -14.99 1.57 5.48
CA PHE A 27 -13.70 1.23 4.89
C PHE A 27 -12.54 1.88 5.63
N VAL A 28 -11.69 1.05 6.24
CA VAL A 28 -10.46 1.47 6.92
C VAL A 28 -9.28 1.02 6.08
N PHE A 29 -8.70 1.94 5.27
CA PHE A 29 -7.69 1.61 4.26
C PHE A 29 -6.35 1.12 4.82
N ASN A 30 -6.03 1.47 6.06
CA ASN A 30 -4.81 1.05 6.76
C ASN A 30 -5.04 -0.14 7.71
N TYR A 31 -6.19 -0.81 7.61
CA TYR A 31 -6.56 -1.98 8.41
C TYR A 31 -6.50 -1.75 9.94
N GLY A 32 -6.64 -0.50 10.39
CA GLY A 32 -6.51 -0.16 11.81
C GLY A 32 -5.07 -0.20 12.35
N ALA A 33 -4.07 -0.37 11.48
CA ALA A 33 -2.67 -0.39 11.90
C ALA A 33 -2.27 0.94 12.55
N PRO A 34 -1.49 0.92 13.65
CA PRO A 34 -1.13 2.11 14.40
C PRO A 34 -0.14 3.00 13.65
N VAL A 35 0.60 2.46 12.69
CA VAL A 35 1.60 3.19 11.92
C VAL A 35 1.35 3.05 10.42
N LEU A 36 1.49 4.17 9.71
CA LEU A 36 1.46 4.24 8.26
C LEU A 36 2.68 5.03 7.78
N ILE A 37 3.58 4.38 7.04
CA ILE A 37 4.66 5.05 6.33
C ILE A 37 4.21 5.31 4.90
N VAL A 38 4.39 6.54 4.42
CA VAL A 38 4.11 6.92 3.03
C VAL A 38 5.44 7.17 2.32
N LEU A 39 5.63 6.52 1.19
CA LEU A 39 6.84 6.66 0.38
C LEU A 39 6.54 7.50 -0.85
N ALA A 40 7.30 8.56 -0.98
CA ALA A 40 7.22 9.49 -2.09
C ALA A 40 8.57 9.63 -2.79
N SER A 41 8.53 10.05 -4.03
CA SER A 41 9.71 10.35 -4.83
C SER A 41 9.37 11.44 -5.86
N GLN A 42 10.40 12.04 -6.49
CA GLN A 42 10.22 13.02 -7.55
C GLN A 42 9.47 12.40 -8.75
N ALA A 43 8.40 13.07 -9.18
CA ALA A 43 7.53 12.53 -10.24
C ALA A 43 8.23 12.40 -11.60
N ASN A 44 9.26 13.20 -11.85
CA ASN A 44 10.04 13.22 -13.09
C ASN A 44 11.28 12.29 -13.06
N TYR A 45 11.50 11.53 -11.99
CA TYR A 45 12.60 10.59 -11.89
C TYR A 45 12.21 9.23 -12.45
N ALA A 46 12.96 8.72 -13.41
CA ALA A 46 12.61 7.51 -14.19
C ALA A 46 12.47 6.24 -13.34
N ASN A 47 13.28 6.10 -12.28
CA ASN A 47 13.30 4.91 -11.42
C ASN A 47 12.48 5.05 -10.14
N ASN A 48 11.67 6.12 -10.01
CA ASN A 48 10.93 6.44 -8.79
C ASN A 48 10.12 5.26 -8.22
N PHE A 49 9.41 4.54 -9.07
CA PHE A 49 8.60 3.41 -8.63
C PHE A 49 9.45 2.19 -8.26
N ALA A 50 10.53 1.93 -8.99
CA ALA A 50 11.44 0.83 -8.70
C ALA A 50 12.12 1.03 -7.34
N ASP A 51 12.69 2.21 -7.12
CA ASP A 51 13.37 2.55 -5.87
C ASP A 51 12.43 2.49 -4.66
N VAL A 52 11.23 3.05 -4.79
CA VAL A 52 10.21 2.98 -3.74
C VAL A 52 9.78 1.54 -3.47
N SER A 53 9.66 0.70 -4.52
CA SER A 53 9.30 -0.71 -4.36
C SER A 53 10.38 -1.50 -3.64
N CYS A 54 11.66 -1.26 -3.96
CA CYS A 54 12.79 -1.88 -3.25
C CYS A 54 12.84 -1.45 -1.78
N ALA A 55 12.66 -0.16 -1.51
CA ALA A 55 12.61 0.36 -0.13
C ALA A 55 11.45 -0.25 0.64
N MET A 56 10.26 -0.36 0.01
CA MET A 56 9.08 -0.99 0.60
C MET A 56 9.34 -2.45 0.97
N GLN A 57 9.91 -3.22 0.05
CA GLN A 57 10.24 -4.62 0.30
C GLN A 57 11.21 -4.78 1.46
N ASN A 58 12.25 -3.95 1.53
CA ASN A 58 13.19 -3.97 2.65
C ASN A 58 12.51 -3.66 3.99
N MET A 59 11.60 -2.68 4.02
CA MET A 59 10.83 -2.38 5.22
C MET A 59 9.90 -3.53 5.64
N MET A 60 9.27 -4.21 4.69
CA MET A 60 8.42 -5.38 4.98
C MET A 60 9.26 -6.55 5.55
N LEU A 61 10.46 -6.77 5.02
CA LEU A 61 11.40 -7.75 5.58
C LEU A 61 11.83 -7.38 6.99
N ALA A 62 12.15 -6.12 7.24
CA ALA A 62 12.48 -5.63 8.59
C ALA A 62 11.30 -5.77 9.56
N CYS A 63 10.07 -5.48 9.12
CA CYS A 63 8.86 -5.75 9.92
C CYS A 63 8.77 -7.23 10.31
N ASN A 64 9.00 -8.14 9.36
CA ASN A 64 8.96 -9.57 9.63
C ASN A 64 10.03 -10.02 10.63
N GLU A 65 11.24 -9.46 10.55
CA GLU A 65 12.33 -9.73 11.51
C GLU A 65 12.02 -9.23 12.92
N LEU A 66 11.26 -8.13 13.01
CA LEU A 66 10.85 -7.52 14.28
C LEU A 66 9.50 -8.07 14.80
N ASP A 67 9.00 -9.16 14.25
CA ASP A 67 7.70 -9.76 14.58
C ASP A 67 6.51 -8.77 14.43
N LEU A 68 6.62 -7.83 13.49
CA LEU A 68 5.55 -6.89 13.11
C LEU A 68 4.76 -7.41 11.92
N GLY A 69 3.44 -7.29 11.99
CA GLY A 69 2.58 -7.45 10.83
C GLY A 69 2.69 -6.24 9.91
N SER A 70 2.75 -6.45 8.60
CA SER A 70 2.85 -5.36 7.64
C SER A 70 2.00 -5.62 6.39
N CYS A 71 1.52 -4.54 5.77
CA CYS A 71 0.73 -4.60 4.55
C CYS A 71 1.06 -3.42 3.63
N TRP A 72 1.35 -3.74 2.37
CA TRP A 72 1.46 -2.73 1.31
C TRP A 72 0.07 -2.17 0.98
N VAL A 73 -0.09 -0.86 1.08
CA VAL A 73 -1.35 -0.15 0.90
C VAL A 73 -1.22 0.85 -0.28
N ASN A 74 -2.07 0.73 -1.28
CA ASN A 74 -2.02 1.56 -2.49
C ASN A 74 -3.05 2.71 -2.54
N GLN A 75 -3.94 2.81 -1.56
CA GLN A 75 -5.09 3.72 -1.61
C GLN A 75 -4.67 5.19 -1.72
N ILE A 76 -3.64 5.63 -1.01
CA ILE A 76 -3.14 7.01 -1.11
C ILE A 76 -2.60 7.28 -2.52
N ARG A 77 -1.82 6.35 -3.09
CA ARG A 77 -1.31 6.45 -4.47
C ARG A 77 -2.44 6.58 -5.48
N HIS A 78 -3.50 5.76 -5.37
CA HIS A 78 -4.63 5.79 -6.30
C HIS A 78 -5.46 7.07 -6.20
N LEU A 79 -5.48 7.71 -5.04
CA LEU A 79 -6.24 8.92 -4.77
C LEU A 79 -5.39 10.19 -4.73
N GLN A 80 -4.11 10.12 -5.06
CA GLN A 80 -3.18 11.24 -4.87
C GLN A 80 -3.49 12.48 -5.74
N ASP A 81 -4.27 12.32 -6.82
CA ASP A 81 -4.70 13.45 -7.64
C ASP A 81 -5.95 14.16 -7.07
N ASN A 82 -6.53 13.63 -5.98
CA ASN A 82 -7.61 14.29 -5.25
C ASN A 82 -7.07 15.43 -4.38
N GLU A 83 -7.64 16.62 -4.50
CA GLU A 83 -7.17 17.84 -3.82
C GLU A 83 -7.08 17.71 -2.29
N ARG A 84 -8.03 17.01 -1.66
CA ARG A 84 -8.02 16.79 -0.20
C ARG A 84 -6.87 15.88 0.23
N ILE A 85 -6.59 14.85 -0.56
CA ILE A 85 -5.47 13.94 -0.30
C ILE A 85 -4.15 14.69 -0.51
N GLN A 86 -4.03 15.47 -1.59
CA GLN A 86 -2.85 16.30 -1.82
C GLN A 86 -2.60 17.29 -0.68
N ALA A 87 -3.63 18.01 -0.24
CA ALA A 87 -3.50 18.93 0.89
C ALA A 87 -2.99 18.20 2.14
N LYS A 88 -3.56 17.03 2.44
CA LYS A 88 -3.13 16.22 3.59
C LYS A 88 -1.70 15.70 3.46
N MET A 89 -1.30 15.27 2.28
CA MET A 89 0.07 14.81 2.04
C MET A 89 1.09 15.97 2.18
N ARG A 90 0.74 17.18 1.71
CA ARG A 90 1.59 18.38 1.93
C ARG A 90 1.75 18.73 3.40
N GLU A 91 0.68 18.67 4.19
CA GLU A 91 0.75 18.83 5.66
C GLU A 91 1.72 17.81 6.30
N LEU A 92 1.78 16.61 5.76
CA LEU A 92 2.65 15.53 6.22
C LEU A 92 4.07 15.61 5.64
N GLY A 93 4.38 16.61 4.82
CA GLY A 93 5.72 16.88 4.33
C GLY A 93 6.00 16.52 2.88
N LEU A 94 4.99 16.13 2.09
CA LEU A 94 5.16 15.91 0.64
C LEU A 94 5.55 17.25 -0.01
N LYS A 95 6.65 17.25 -0.74
CA LYS A 95 7.22 18.43 -1.40
C LYS A 95 6.65 18.62 -2.80
N ASP A 96 6.85 19.82 -3.34
CA ASP A 96 6.50 20.11 -4.72
C ASP A 96 7.29 19.22 -5.68
N GLY A 97 6.60 18.70 -6.71
CA GLY A 97 7.18 17.77 -7.66
C GLY A 97 7.25 16.31 -7.19
N GLU A 98 6.95 16.02 -5.92
CA GLU A 98 6.88 14.66 -5.42
C GLU A 98 5.49 14.06 -5.60
N LYS A 99 5.45 12.74 -5.79
CA LYS A 99 4.26 11.92 -5.79
C LYS A 99 4.40 10.73 -4.84
N VAL A 100 3.27 10.27 -4.31
CA VAL A 100 3.21 9.06 -3.51
C VAL A 100 3.21 7.84 -4.42
N TYR A 101 4.11 6.89 -4.18
CA TYR A 101 4.22 5.65 -4.94
C TYR A 101 3.78 4.42 -4.17
N ALA A 102 3.92 4.44 -2.83
CA ALA A 102 3.52 3.34 -1.98
C ALA A 102 3.22 3.80 -0.55
N SER A 103 2.54 2.97 0.22
CA SER A 103 2.36 3.15 1.65
C SER A 103 2.46 1.81 2.36
N LEU A 104 3.04 1.78 3.55
CA LEU A 104 3.16 0.62 4.42
C LEU A 104 2.36 0.85 5.70
N ALA A 105 1.35 0.03 5.92
CA ALA A 105 0.66 -0.07 7.20
C ALA A 105 1.30 -1.19 8.01
N PHE A 106 1.65 -0.94 9.30
CA PHE A 106 2.24 -1.97 10.14
C PHE A 106 1.98 -1.75 11.62
N GLY A 107 2.16 -2.83 12.39
CA GLY A 107 1.98 -2.84 13.84
C GLY A 107 2.18 -4.23 14.41
N TYR A 108 2.07 -4.36 15.72
CA TYR A 108 2.06 -5.68 16.35
C TYR A 108 0.82 -6.45 15.94
N PRO A 109 0.95 -7.74 15.54
CA PRO A 109 -0.20 -8.56 15.15
C PRO A 109 -1.06 -8.88 16.38
N ASP A 110 -2.36 -8.71 16.23
CA ASP A 110 -3.36 -9.10 17.25
C ASP A 110 -3.78 -10.56 17.00
N LEU A 111 -2.82 -11.48 17.09
CA LEU A 111 -3.01 -12.91 16.92
C LEU A 111 -2.46 -13.65 18.13
N PRO A 112 -3.14 -14.71 18.62
CA PRO A 112 -2.74 -15.45 19.83
C PRO A 112 -1.30 -15.97 19.81
N ASN A 113 -0.76 -16.26 18.62
CA ASN A 113 0.58 -16.83 18.42
C ASN A 113 1.51 -15.89 17.63
N GLY A 114 1.23 -14.58 17.59
CA GLY A 114 2.00 -13.62 16.80
C GLY A 114 1.77 -13.75 15.30
N LEU A 115 2.82 -13.54 14.49
CA LEU A 115 2.72 -13.63 13.03
C LEU A 115 2.34 -15.05 12.58
N ASN A 116 1.28 -15.16 11.78
CA ASN A 116 0.92 -16.40 11.11
C ASN A 116 1.90 -16.63 9.94
N ARG A 117 3.02 -17.26 10.23
CA ARG A 117 4.02 -17.64 9.21
C ARG A 117 3.43 -18.82 8.41
N ARG A 118 2.97 -18.52 7.19
CA ARG A 118 2.53 -19.55 6.28
C ARG A 118 3.76 -20.19 5.63
N GLU A 119 3.85 -21.51 5.66
CA GLU A 119 4.70 -22.24 4.72
C GLU A 119 4.09 -22.04 3.33
N LEU A 120 4.76 -21.25 2.51
CA LEU A 120 4.39 -21.08 1.11
C LEU A 120 5.21 -22.05 0.29
N GLU A 121 4.55 -22.90 -0.50
CA GLU A 121 5.24 -23.57 -1.59
C GLU A 121 5.89 -22.52 -2.49
N ALA A 122 7.17 -22.71 -2.78
CA ALA A 122 7.91 -21.85 -3.69
C ALA A 122 7.30 -21.97 -5.10
N LYS A 123 6.41 -21.06 -5.45
CA LYS A 123 5.87 -20.91 -6.81
C LYS A 123 6.79 -20.00 -7.61
N GLY A 124 7.97 -20.52 -7.97
CA GLY A 124 8.89 -19.81 -8.85
C GLY A 124 8.53 -20.02 -10.32
N TYR A 125 8.78 -19.00 -11.14
CA TYR A 125 8.84 -19.21 -12.59
C TYR A 125 10.08 -20.03 -12.94
N PRO A 126 10.05 -20.81 -14.03
CA PRO A 126 11.23 -21.57 -14.45
C PRO A 126 12.40 -20.63 -14.73
N VAL A 127 13.58 -21.00 -14.24
CA VAL A 127 14.83 -20.27 -14.48
C VAL A 127 15.56 -20.96 -15.61
N THR A 128 15.91 -20.20 -16.66
CA THR A 128 16.75 -20.68 -17.75
C THR A 128 18.19 -20.20 -17.51
N TYR A 129 19.11 -21.15 -17.46
CA TYR A 129 20.55 -20.85 -17.42
C TYR A 129 21.08 -20.81 -18.85
N ILE A 130 21.85 -19.77 -19.16
CA ILE A 130 22.51 -19.62 -20.47
C ILE A 130 24.01 -19.79 -20.21
N ASP A 131 24.62 -20.79 -20.86
CA ASP A 131 26.06 -21.06 -20.83
C ASP A 131 26.83 -20.12 -21.77
#